data_ae5737419d15d78054e15b404bb08d41
#
_entry.id   ae5737419d15d78054e15b404bb08d41
#
_cell.length_a   1.000
_cell.length_b   1.000
_cell.length_c   1.000
_cell.angle_alpha   90.00
_cell.angle_beta   90.00
_cell.angle_gamma   90.00
#
_symmetry.space_group_name_H-M   'P 1'
#
loop_
_entity.id
_entity.type
_entity.pdbx_description
1 polymer ?
#
loop_
_entity_poly.entity_id
_entity_poly.type
_entity_poly.pdbx_seq_one_letter_code
_entity_poly.pdbx_strand_id
1 'polypeptide(L)'
;VERSRGLGDVYKRQNLFNPKKLTLSGFLIAKLKDTNGKILSTSKFKITREEICFEIDKLENIKLWDIDNPVLYTLDIWVETPYGIDNLSERFGFRSAEFTKDGFFLNGNPLKIRGLNRHQSFPYIGYALGKSAQYKDAEILKYDLRINLVRTSHYPQSKHFLNRCDEIGLLVFEEIAGWQHIGDKEWQNKSIENVQNMIERDWNHPSIILWGVRINESPDNHEFYLRTNQMAHRLDGTRQTGGVRKFIEGEFCLLYTSDAADDLLC
;
A
#
# COMPACT_ATOMS: atom_id res chain seq x y z
N VAL A 1 -10.14 -1.59 0.03
CA VAL A 1 -9.55 -0.26 0.27
C VAL A 1 -9.75 0.08 1.72
N GLU A 2 -8.66 0.24 2.43
CA GLU A 2 -8.70 0.78 3.78
C GLU A 2 -8.86 2.30 3.69
N ARG A 3 -10.02 2.80 4.07
CA ARG A 3 -10.18 4.22 4.40
C ARG A 3 -10.48 4.29 5.89
N SER A 4 -9.53 4.75 6.70
CA SER A 4 -9.87 5.21 8.02
C SER A 4 -10.50 6.59 7.88
N ARG A 5 -11.82 6.67 7.95
CA ARG A 5 -12.53 7.92 8.16
C ARG A 5 -12.59 8.14 9.67
N GLY A 6 -11.66 8.95 10.18
CA GLY A 6 -11.55 9.18 11.62
C GLY A 6 -10.80 8.04 12.35
N LEU A 7 -10.29 8.32 13.54
CA LEU A 7 -9.47 7.41 14.35
C LEU A 7 -10.23 6.23 14.99
N GLY A 8 -11.35 5.79 14.42
CA GLY A 8 -12.22 4.78 15.05
C GLY A 8 -12.95 3.84 14.10
N ASP A 9 -12.84 4.02 12.79
CA ASP A 9 -13.61 3.22 11.82
C ASP A 9 -12.71 2.53 10.81
N VAL A 10 -13.01 1.29 10.45
CA VAL A 10 -12.33 0.53 9.40
C VAL A 10 -13.30 0.20 8.29
N TYR A 11 -13.04 0.72 7.11
CA TYR A 11 -13.73 0.32 5.90
C TYR A 11 -12.90 -0.74 5.15
N LYS A 12 -13.52 -1.87 4.81
CA LYS A 12 -12.89 -2.96 4.07
C LYS A 12 -13.71 -3.35 2.87
N ARG A 13 -13.00 -3.70 1.79
CA ARG A 13 -13.56 -4.31 0.59
C ARG A 13 -12.97 -5.70 0.40
N GLN A 14 -13.82 -6.70 0.32
CA GLN A 14 -13.47 -8.08 0.08
C GLN A 14 -14.03 -8.54 -1.26
N ASN A 15 -13.17 -9.08 -2.12
CA ASN A 15 -13.56 -9.72 -3.37
C ASN A 15 -13.55 -11.24 -3.19
N LEU A 16 -14.67 -11.88 -3.57
CA LEU A 16 -14.79 -13.33 -3.59
C LEU A 16 -14.46 -13.84 -5.00
N PHE A 17 -13.49 -14.73 -5.09
CA PHE A 17 -13.16 -15.38 -6.35
C PHE A 17 -14.12 -16.53 -6.64
N ASN A 18 -15.00 -16.36 -7.62
CA ASN A 18 -16.06 -17.31 -7.98
C ASN A 18 -15.97 -17.74 -9.46
N PRO A 19 -14.91 -18.45 -9.88
CA PRO A 19 -14.67 -18.80 -11.29
C PRO A 19 -15.72 -19.77 -11.84
N LYS A 20 -16.37 -20.56 -10.98
CA LYS A 20 -17.43 -21.49 -11.35
C LYS A 20 -18.80 -20.85 -11.41
N LYS A 21 -18.93 -19.54 -11.14
CA LYS A 21 -20.20 -18.80 -11.12
C LYS A 21 -21.28 -19.48 -10.26
N LEU A 22 -20.89 -20.02 -9.11
CA LEU A 22 -21.79 -20.63 -8.15
C LEU A 22 -22.75 -19.58 -7.58
N THR A 23 -23.93 -20.00 -7.17
CA THR A 23 -24.89 -19.10 -6.52
C THR A 23 -24.31 -18.56 -5.22
N LEU A 24 -24.19 -17.24 -5.15
CA LEU A 24 -23.64 -16.57 -3.97
C LEU A 24 -24.67 -16.57 -2.84
N SER A 25 -24.39 -17.34 -1.80
CA SER A 25 -25.18 -17.38 -0.57
C SER A 25 -24.30 -17.77 0.60
N GLY A 26 -24.68 -17.35 1.80
CA GLY A 26 -23.90 -17.61 3.00
C GLY A 26 -23.53 -16.34 3.75
N PHE A 27 -22.44 -16.40 4.49
CA PHE A 27 -22.01 -15.31 5.36
C PHE A 27 -20.52 -15.06 5.26
N LEU A 28 -20.14 -13.78 5.30
CA LEU A 28 -18.80 -13.33 5.60
C LEU A 28 -18.74 -12.95 7.08
N ILE A 29 -17.79 -13.49 7.81
CA ILE A 29 -17.54 -13.19 9.22
C ILE A 29 -16.18 -12.53 9.32
N ALA A 30 -16.15 -11.30 9.85
CA ALA A 30 -14.92 -10.53 10.05
C ALA A 30 -14.63 -10.40 11.55
N LYS A 31 -13.41 -10.75 11.97
CA LYS A 31 -12.93 -10.60 13.35
C LYS A 31 -11.68 -9.75 13.37
N LEU A 32 -11.79 -8.56 13.97
CA LEU A 32 -10.65 -7.68 14.21
C LEU A 32 -9.96 -8.06 15.51
N LYS A 33 -8.65 -8.25 15.47
CA LYS A 33 -7.81 -8.59 16.62
C LYS A 33 -6.73 -7.54 16.85
N ASP A 34 -6.39 -7.31 18.09
CA ASP A 34 -5.22 -6.52 18.48
C ASP A 34 -3.91 -7.32 18.35
N THR A 35 -2.78 -6.68 18.69
CA THR A 35 -1.43 -7.28 18.69
C THR A 35 -1.27 -8.52 19.58
N ASN A 36 -2.14 -8.69 20.56
CA ASN A 36 -2.12 -9.83 21.49
C ASN A 36 -3.09 -10.94 21.08
N GLY A 37 -3.78 -10.76 19.92
CA GLY A 37 -4.79 -11.68 19.43
C GLY A 37 -6.15 -11.56 20.11
N LYS A 38 -6.36 -10.56 20.98
CA LYS A 38 -7.66 -10.26 21.58
C LYS A 38 -8.62 -9.74 20.51
N ILE A 39 -9.80 -10.33 20.42
CA ILE A 39 -10.86 -9.87 19.51
C ILE A 39 -11.41 -8.55 20.02
N LEU A 40 -11.32 -7.52 19.18
CA LEU A 40 -11.87 -6.19 19.42
C LEU A 40 -13.28 -6.05 18.86
N SER A 41 -13.54 -6.67 17.72
CA SER A 41 -14.85 -6.64 17.05
C SER A 41 -15.10 -7.93 16.30
N THR A 42 -16.37 -8.32 16.18
CA THR A 42 -16.84 -9.40 15.31
C THR A 42 -18.08 -8.93 14.58
N SER A 43 -18.04 -9.00 13.25
CA SER A 43 -19.14 -8.60 12.37
C SER A 43 -19.50 -9.73 11.42
N LYS A 44 -20.78 -9.86 11.09
CA LYS A 44 -21.29 -10.88 10.19
C LYS A 44 -22.15 -10.24 9.10
N PHE A 45 -21.81 -10.53 7.84
CA PHE A 45 -22.46 -9.95 6.66
C PHE A 45 -23.00 -11.05 5.77
N LYS A 46 -24.18 -10.84 5.19
CA LYS A 46 -24.76 -11.76 4.23
C LYS A 46 -24.06 -11.61 2.87
N ILE A 47 -23.68 -12.72 2.25
CA ILE A 47 -23.10 -12.74 0.92
C ILE A 47 -24.23 -12.65 -0.12
N THR A 48 -24.23 -11.59 -0.91
CA THR A 48 -25.22 -11.35 -1.99
C THR A 48 -24.58 -11.06 -3.34
N ARG A 49 -23.26 -10.75 -3.34
CA ARG A 49 -22.45 -10.41 -4.52
C ARG A 49 -21.00 -10.77 -4.28
N GLU A 50 -20.20 -10.77 -5.34
CA GLU A 50 -18.76 -11.11 -5.26
C GLU A 50 -17.95 -10.04 -4.52
N GLU A 51 -18.33 -8.78 -4.65
CA GLU A 51 -17.70 -7.68 -3.93
C GLU A 51 -18.52 -7.34 -2.68
N ILE A 52 -17.90 -7.44 -1.51
CA ILE A 52 -18.50 -7.14 -0.22
C ILE A 52 -17.73 -5.98 0.42
N CYS A 53 -18.40 -4.84 0.55
CA CYS A 53 -17.89 -3.70 1.30
C CYS A 53 -18.54 -3.67 2.67
N PHE A 54 -17.73 -3.54 3.71
CA PHE A 54 -18.22 -3.47 5.08
C PHE A 54 -17.40 -2.49 5.92
N GLU A 55 -18.01 -2.01 6.98
CA GLU A 55 -17.41 -1.11 7.93
C GLU A 55 -17.41 -1.76 9.32
N ILE A 56 -16.32 -1.59 10.05
CA ILE A 56 -16.21 -1.93 11.47
C ILE A 56 -16.08 -0.60 12.18
N ASP A 57 -17.17 -0.16 12.78
CA ASP A 57 -17.32 1.11 13.49
C ASP A 57 -17.10 0.97 14.99
N LYS A 58 -17.07 2.10 15.70
CA LYS A 58 -17.02 2.19 17.16
C LYS A 58 -15.83 1.47 17.80
N LEU A 59 -14.70 1.50 17.11
CA LEU A 59 -13.47 0.99 17.68
C LEU A 59 -12.91 1.97 18.71
N GLU A 60 -12.76 1.51 19.94
CA GLU A 60 -12.24 2.31 21.04
C GLU A 60 -10.78 1.97 21.32
N ASN A 61 -10.01 2.96 21.78
CA ASN A 61 -8.62 2.78 22.22
C ASN A 61 -7.67 2.19 21.15
N ILE A 62 -7.91 2.52 19.89
CA ILE A 62 -7.04 2.13 18.79
C ILE A 62 -5.70 2.84 18.90
N LYS A 63 -4.61 2.06 18.88
CA LYS A 63 -3.25 2.57 18.84
C LYS A 63 -2.83 2.72 17.38
N LEU A 64 -2.26 3.87 17.05
CA LEU A 64 -1.78 4.14 15.70
C LEU A 64 -0.46 3.42 15.44
N TRP A 65 -0.28 2.98 14.21
CA TRP A 65 1.01 2.52 13.68
C TRP A 65 1.93 3.74 13.49
N ASP A 66 3.15 3.63 13.97
CA ASP A 66 4.16 4.69 13.90
C ASP A 66 5.54 4.07 13.67
N ILE A 67 6.52 4.87 13.24
CA ILE A 67 7.89 4.41 13.01
C ILE A 67 8.61 3.94 14.28
N ASP A 68 8.21 4.45 15.45
CA ASP A 68 8.78 4.09 16.75
C ASP A 68 7.89 3.13 17.53
N ASN A 69 6.61 3.03 17.16
CA ASN A 69 5.64 2.10 17.77
C ASN A 69 4.75 1.47 16.66
N PRO A 70 5.26 0.50 15.90
CA PRO A 70 4.59 -0.08 14.74
C PRO A 70 3.49 -1.07 15.14
N VAL A 71 2.37 -0.55 15.67
CA VAL A 71 1.24 -1.36 16.12
C VAL A 71 0.48 -1.93 14.91
N LEU A 72 0.37 -3.25 14.84
CA LEU A 72 -0.35 -3.97 13.79
C LEU A 72 -1.57 -4.69 14.35
N TYR A 73 -2.65 -4.65 13.62
CA TYR A 73 -3.88 -5.37 13.87
C TYR A 73 -4.03 -6.51 12.85
N THR A 74 -4.82 -7.51 13.18
CA THR A 74 -5.14 -8.61 12.27
C THR A 74 -6.65 -8.66 12.04
N LEU A 75 -7.05 -8.68 10.78
CA LEU A 75 -8.42 -8.93 10.36
C LEU A 75 -8.51 -10.36 9.83
N ASP A 76 -9.19 -11.23 10.56
CA ASP A 76 -9.52 -12.56 10.09
C ASP A 76 -10.89 -12.53 9.43
N ILE A 77 -10.98 -13.05 8.23
CA ILE A 77 -12.19 -13.15 7.43
C ILE A 77 -12.48 -14.62 7.16
N TRP A 78 -13.69 -15.04 7.44
CA TRP A 78 -14.23 -16.35 7.06
C TRP A 78 -15.38 -16.15 6.10
N VAL A 79 -15.43 -16.97 5.08
CA VAL A 79 -16.54 -17.06 4.12
C VAL A 79 -17.18 -18.43 4.29
N GLU A 80 -18.40 -18.44 4.80
CA GLU A 80 -19.20 -19.66 4.99
C GLU A 80 -20.28 -19.72 3.92
N THR A 81 -20.23 -20.74 3.07
CA THR A 81 -21.19 -20.96 1.98
C THR A 81 -21.72 -22.41 2.04
N PRO A 82 -22.81 -22.74 1.31
CA PRO A 82 -23.24 -24.14 1.15
C PRO A 82 -22.19 -25.05 0.50
N TYR A 83 -21.17 -24.47 -0.14
CA TYR A 83 -20.13 -25.22 -0.85
C TYR A 83 -18.86 -25.45 0.01
N GLY A 84 -18.76 -24.80 1.16
CA GLY A 84 -17.63 -24.92 2.06
C GLY A 84 -17.29 -23.62 2.77
N ILE A 85 -16.17 -23.69 3.51
CA ILE A 85 -15.61 -22.56 4.27
C ILE A 85 -14.26 -22.21 3.69
N ASP A 86 -14.01 -20.91 3.50
CA ASP A 86 -12.70 -20.36 3.18
C ASP A 86 -12.33 -19.26 4.19
N ASN A 87 -11.03 -18.99 4.36
CA ASN A 87 -10.57 -17.97 5.29
C ASN A 87 -9.34 -17.24 4.79
N LEU A 88 -9.22 -16.01 5.23
CA LEU A 88 -8.08 -15.12 4.98
C LEU A 88 -7.76 -14.37 6.26
N SER A 89 -6.48 -14.18 6.51
CA SER A 89 -5.97 -13.35 7.62
C SER A 89 -5.09 -12.25 7.04
N GLU A 90 -5.41 -11.00 7.33
CA GLU A 90 -4.68 -9.82 6.82
C GLU A 90 -4.23 -8.93 7.96
N ARG A 91 -2.95 -8.51 7.91
CA ARG A 91 -2.40 -7.55 8.87
C ARG A 91 -2.46 -6.14 8.29
N PHE A 92 -2.70 -5.17 9.15
CA PHE A 92 -2.69 -3.76 8.79
C PHE A 92 -2.45 -2.88 10.02
N GLY A 93 -2.22 -1.59 9.80
CA GLY A 93 -2.07 -0.60 10.87
C GLY A 93 -2.91 0.64 10.62
N PHE A 94 -3.43 1.24 11.67
CA PHE A 94 -4.13 2.53 11.61
C PHE A 94 -3.11 3.66 11.62
N ARG A 95 -3.13 4.55 10.66
CA ARG A 95 -2.28 5.74 10.61
C ARG A 95 -2.86 6.79 9.68
N SER A 96 -2.43 8.05 9.85
CA SER A 96 -2.50 9.08 8.80
C SER A 96 -1.09 9.39 8.29
N ALA A 97 -0.96 9.65 6.98
CA ALA A 97 0.30 10.01 6.35
C ALA A 97 0.03 11.09 5.30
N GLU A 98 0.55 12.29 5.50
CA GLU A 98 0.21 13.46 4.70
C GLU A 98 1.47 14.21 4.27
N PHE A 99 1.56 14.54 2.98
CA PHE A 99 2.53 15.49 2.45
C PHE A 99 1.83 16.83 2.25
N THR A 100 2.36 17.86 2.86
CA THR A 100 1.84 19.23 2.78
C THR A 100 2.95 20.17 2.33
N LYS A 101 2.64 21.46 2.11
CA LYS A 101 3.64 22.50 1.87
C LYS A 101 4.66 22.66 3.01
N ASP A 102 4.28 22.25 4.21
CA ASP A 102 5.12 22.36 5.43
C ASP A 102 5.94 21.08 5.69
N GLY A 103 5.78 20.04 4.87
CA GLY A 103 6.52 18.79 4.95
C GLY A 103 5.64 17.56 5.10
N PHE A 104 6.25 16.46 5.51
CA PHE A 104 5.57 15.19 5.75
C PHE A 104 5.12 15.07 7.21
N PHE A 105 3.88 14.61 7.40
CA PHE A 105 3.28 14.39 8.72
C PHE A 105 2.82 12.93 8.83
N LEU A 106 3.22 12.28 9.91
CA LEU A 106 2.74 10.94 10.29
C LEU A 106 1.90 11.09 11.57
N ASN A 107 0.64 10.68 11.52
CA ASN A 107 -0.31 10.82 12.64
C ASN A 107 -0.41 12.26 13.18
N GLY A 108 -0.36 13.25 12.27
CA GLY A 108 -0.39 14.68 12.60
C GLY A 108 0.93 15.24 13.16
N ASN A 109 1.97 14.43 13.33
CA ASN A 109 3.27 14.86 13.81
C ASN A 109 4.26 15.07 12.64
N PRO A 110 4.99 16.19 12.59
CA PRO A 110 5.97 16.42 11.54
C PRO A 110 7.11 15.41 11.62
N LEU A 111 7.44 14.81 10.50
CA LEU A 111 8.50 13.82 10.39
C LEU A 111 9.47 14.16 9.26
N LYS A 112 10.73 14.38 9.59
CA LYS A 112 11.77 14.55 8.58
C LYS A 112 12.14 13.20 7.96
N ILE A 113 11.84 13.04 6.68
CA ILE A 113 12.19 11.83 5.92
C ILE A 113 13.70 11.78 5.68
N ARG A 114 14.29 10.61 5.97
CA ARG A 114 15.67 10.23 5.63
C ARG A 114 15.63 8.85 5.03
N GLY A 115 15.93 8.76 3.74
CA GLY A 115 15.74 7.53 3.00
C GLY A 115 16.89 7.16 2.09
N LEU A 116 16.88 5.91 1.69
CA LEU A 116 17.78 5.34 0.69
C LEU A 116 16.98 4.53 -0.33
N ASN A 117 17.59 4.31 -1.49
CA ASN A 117 17.08 3.39 -2.49
C ASN A 117 17.50 1.95 -2.18
N ARG A 118 16.62 0.99 -2.43
CA ARG A 118 16.94 -0.43 -2.30
C ARG A 118 16.61 -1.19 -3.58
N HIS A 119 17.60 -1.93 -4.09
CA HIS A 119 17.39 -3.03 -5.02
C HIS A 119 17.34 -4.36 -4.26
N GLN A 120 16.39 -5.25 -4.59
CA GLN A 120 16.33 -6.56 -3.92
C GLN A 120 17.19 -7.64 -4.60
N SER A 121 18.21 -7.25 -5.34
CA SER A 121 19.15 -8.18 -5.93
C SER A 121 20.26 -8.56 -4.94
N PHE A 122 20.67 -9.82 -4.97
CA PHE A 122 21.73 -10.34 -4.11
C PHE A 122 22.74 -11.16 -4.92
N PRO A 123 24.04 -11.11 -4.57
CA PRO A 123 25.04 -11.91 -5.25
C PRO A 123 24.63 -13.40 -5.34
N TYR A 124 24.90 -14.03 -6.47
CA TYR A 124 24.66 -15.44 -6.82
C TYR A 124 23.21 -15.85 -7.03
N ILE A 125 22.23 -15.20 -6.40
CA ILE A 125 20.81 -15.59 -6.45
C ILE A 125 19.91 -14.55 -7.12
N GLY A 126 20.45 -13.37 -7.47
CA GLY A 126 19.66 -12.29 -8.09
C GLY A 126 18.45 -11.89 -7.24
N TYR A 127 17.27 -11.89 -7.86
CA TYR A 127 16.02 -11.51 -7.19
C TYR A 127 15.36 -12.65 -6.40
N ALA A 128 15.91 -13.88 -6.44
CA ALA A 128 15.38 -15.04 -5.68
C ALA A 128 15.75 -14.97 -4.18
N LEU A 129 15.74 -13.78 -3.60
CA LEU A 129 16.10 -13.53 -2.21
C LEU A 129 15.00 -14.06 -1.27
N GLY A 130 15.35 -15.01 -0.42
CA GLY A 130 14.43 -15.64 0.53
C GLY A 130 14.02 -14.73 1.68
N LYS A 131 12.97 -15.14 2.41
CA LYS A 131 12.35 -14.37 3.50
C LYS A 131 13.35 -13.81 4.52
N SER A 132 14.27 -14.64 5.02
CA SER A 132 15.22 -14.23 6.07
C SER A 132 16.15 -13.09 5.62
N ALA A 133 16.61 -13.15 4.36
CA ALA A 133 17.46 -12.10 3.81
C ALA A 133 16.66 -10.82 3.52
N GLN A 134 15.42 -10.92 3.04
CA GLN A 134 14.50 -9.78 2.90
C GLN A 134 14.27 -9.07 4.25
N TYR A 135 14.09 -9.84 5.32
CA TYR A 135 13.94 -9.32 6.69
C TYR A 135 15.21 -8.62 7.16
N LYS A 136 16.36 -9.26 6.93
CA LYS A 136 17.67 -8.70 7.34
C LYS A 136 17.96 -7.39 6.64
N ASP A 137 17.64 -7.26 5.35
CA ASP A 137 17.79 -6.00 4.63
C ASP A 137 16.99 -4.86 5.28
N ALA A 138 15.72 -5.11 5.61
CA ALA A 138 14.89 -4.10 6.27
C ALA A 138 15.46 -3.70 7.65
N GLU A 139 15.99 -4.67 8.41
CA GLU A 139 16.64 -4.42 9.70
C GLU A 139 17.91 -3.58 9.58
N ILE A 140 18.76 -3.88 8.60
CA ILE A 140 19.97 -3.08 8.32
C ILE A 140 19.58 -1.63 8.00
N LEU A 141 18.60 -1.43 7.14
CA LEU A 141 18.11 -0.10 6.77
C LEU A 141 17.63 0.68 8.01
N LYS A 142 16.78 0.04 8.84
CA LYS A 142 16.20 0.69 10.02
C LYS A 142 17.18 0.90 11.15
N TYR A 143 17.92 -0.15 11.53
CA TYR A 143 18.67 -0.15 12.78
C TYR A 143 20.15 0.22 12.60
N ASP A 144 20.80 -0.30 11.56
CA ASP A 144 22.24 -0.04 11.33
C ASP A 144 22.43 1.30 10.61
N LEU A 145 21.66 1.55 9.54
CA LEU A 145 21.73 2.80 8.77
C LEU A 145 20.84 3.92 9.33
N ARG A 146 19.93 3.60 10.26
CA ARG A 146 19.05 4.55 10.96
C ARG A 146 18.23 5.45 10.03
N ILE A 147 17.80 4.90 8.90
CA ILE A 147 16.88 5.59 8.02
C ILE A 147 15.42 5.31 8.44
N ASN A 148 14.51 6.20 8.05
CA ASN A 148 13.09 6.04 8.33
C ASN A 148 12.24 5.80 7.08
N LEU A 149 12.83 5.87 5.88
CA LEU A 149 12.16 5.57 4.62
C LEU A 149 13.08 4.80 3.68
N VAL A 150 12.52 3.86 2.93
CA VAL A 150 13.17 3.18 1.81
C VAL A 150 12.34 3.35 0.54
N ARG A 151 13.01 3.64 -0.58
CA ARG A 151 12.41 3.61 -1.91
C ARG A 151 12.73 2.28 -2.58
N THR A 152 11.71 1.63 -3.11
CA THR A 152 11.83 0.30 -3.76
C THR A 152 12.27 0.44 -5.22
N SER A 153 13.53 0.75 -5.44
CA SER A 153 14.10 0.98 -6.77
C SER A 153 14.23 -0.30 -7.60
N HIS A 154 13.71 -0.42 -8.77
CA HIS A 154 12.70 0.36 -9.50
C HIS A 154 11.58 -0.60 -9.89
N TYR A 155 10.94 -1.21 -8.91
CA TYR A 155 9.92 -2.27 -9.05
C TYR A 155 9.29 -2.61 -7.69
N PRO A 156 8.06 -3.15 -7.66
CA PRO A 156 7.46 -3.65 -6.44
C PRO A 156 8.31 -4.76 -5.82
N GLN A 157 8.54 -4.67 -4.52
CA GLN A 157 9.43 -5.63 -3.85
C GLN A 157 8.68 -6.78 -3.19
N SER A 158 9.45 -7.71 -2.60
CA SER A 158 8.91 -8.89 -1.94
C SER A 158 7.96 -8.51 -0.81
N LYS A 159 6.81 -9.19 -0.71
CA LYS A 159 5.90 -9.05 0.45
C LYS A 159 6.60 -9.33 1.79
N HIS A 160 7.62 -10.18 1.81
CA HIS A 160 8.40 -10.40 3.02
C HIS A 160 9.14 -9.14 3.48
N PHE A 161 9.70 -8.38 2.54
CA PHE A 161 10.35 -7.11 2.85
C PHE A 161 9.34 -6.09 3.38
N LEU A 162 8.21 -5.91 2.70
CA LEU A 162 7.14 -5.00 3.11
C LEU A 162 6.56 -5.38 4.49
N ASN A 163 6.29 -6.67 4.71
CA ASN A 163 5.85 -7.17 6.02
C ASN A 163 6.84 -6.80 7.14
N ARG A 164 8.15 -6.89 6.86
CA ARG A 164 9.15 -6.49 7.85
C ARG A 164 9.19 -4.99 8.05
N CYS A 165 9.03 -4.19 7.00
CA CYS A 165 8.89 -2.74 7.12
C CYS A 165 7.71 -2.34 8.03
N ASP A 166 6.56 -3.02 7.88
CA ASP A 166 5.41 -2.82 8.76
C ASP A 166 5.74 -3.16 10.22
N GLU A 167 6.44 -4.26 10.46
CA GLU A 167 6.76 -4.76 11.81
C GLU A 167 7.76 -3.88 12.56
N ILE A 168 8.67 -3.22 11.84
CA ILE A 168 9.75 -2.42 12.45
C ILE A 168 9.58 -0.91 12.30
N GLY A 169 8.50 -0.46 11.65
CA GLY A 169 8.25 0.97 11.45
C GLY A 169 9.18 1.62 10.43
N LEU A 170 9.47 0.96 9.32
CA LEU A 170 10.23 1.52 8.21
C LEU A 170 9.27 1.97 7.10
N LEU A 171 9.19 3.27 6.82
CA LEU A 171 8.36 3.81 5.77
C LEU A 171 8.82 3.35 4.38
N VAL A 172 7.89 3.23 3.44
CA VAL A 172 8.15 2.75 2.08
C VAL A 172 7.57 3.73 1.05
N PHE A 173 8.38 4.09 0.08
CA PHE A 173 7.98 4.63 -1.20
C PHE A 173 8.06 3.49 -2.22
N GLU A 174 6.91 2.90 -2.54
CA GLU A 174 6.85 1.76 -3.46
C GLU A 174 6.53 2.21 -4.88
N GLU A 175 7.28 1.71 -5.86
CA GLU A 175 7.15 2.14 -7.25
C GLU A 175 6.96 0.98 -8.23
N ILE A 176 6.29 1.31 -9.36
CA ILE A 176 6.12 0.38 -10.48
C ILE A 176 7.43 0.03 -11.15
N ALA A 177 7.46 -1.13 -11.82
CA ALA A 177 8.63 -1.57 -12.56
C ALA A 177 8.91 -0.70 -13.79
N GLY A 178 10.18 -0.33 -13.97
CA GLY A 178 10.66 0.33 -15.15
C GLY A 178 11.80 1.31 -14.93
N TRP A 179 12.62 1.50 -15.97
CA TRP A 179 13.75 2.40 -15.94
C TRP A 179 13.98 3.03 -17.31
N GLN A 180 13.96 4.36 -17.37
CA GLN A 180 14.26 5.26 -18.49
C GLN A 180 13.42 5.10 -19.77
N HIS A 181 12.84 3.94 -20.02
CA HIS A 181 12.11 3.66 -21.26
C HIS A 181 10.60 3.79 -21.07
N ILE A 182 9.95 4.44 -22.04
CA ILE A 182 8.50 4.46 -22.21
C ILE A 182 8.20 3.86 -23.59
N GLY A 183 7.47 2.75 -23.61
CA GLY A 183 7.10 2.06 -24.83
C GLY A 183 5.86 2.66 -25.53
N ASP A 184 5.34 1.89 -26.47
CA ASP A 184 4.12 2.22 -27.21
C ASP A 184 2.84 2.16 -26.33
N LYS A 185 1.69 2.36 -26.95
CA LYS A 185 0.41 2.35 -26.23
C LYS A 185 0.08 1.01 -25.56
N GLU A 186 0.46 -0.11 -26.17
CA GLU A 186 0.25 -1.44 -25.56
C GLU A 186 1.11 -1.59 -24.30
N TRP A 187 2.38 -1.24 -24.40
CA TRP A 187 3.29 -1.23 -23.26
C TRP A 187 2.80 -0.29 -22.14
N GLN A 188 2.34 0.92 -22.50
CA GLN A 188 1.79 1.88 -21.53
C GLN A 188 0.55 1.33 -20.82
N ASN A 189 -0.35 0.65 -21.54
CA ASN A 189 -1.52 0.02 -20.94
C ASN A 189 -1.11 -1.06 -19.93
N LYS A 190 -0.14 -1.92 -20.26
CA LYS A 190 0.42 -2.92 -19.33
C LYS A 190 1.08 -2.26 -18.11
N SER A 191 1.74 -1.13 -18.30
CA SER A 191 2.32 -0.38 -17.18
C SER A 191 1.24 0.21 -16.24
N ILE A 192 0.09 0.63 -16.77
CA ILE A 192 -1.06 1.05 -15.96
C ILE A 192 -1.67 -0.13 -15.20
N GLU A 193 -1.75 -1.31 -15.83
CA GLU A 193 -2.16 -2.54 -15.13
C GLU A 193 -1.16 -2.90 -14.01
N ASN A 194 0.13 -2.65 -14.20
CA ASN A 194 1.13 -2.84 -13.14
C ASN A 194 0.91 -1.89 -11.94
N VAL A 195 0.48 -0.63 -12.18
CA VAL A 195 0.06 0.27 -11.09
C VAL A 195 -1.09 -0.34 -10.32
N GLN A 196 -2.12 -0.84 -11.01
CA GLN A 196 -3.25 -1.50 -10.38
C GLN A 196 -2.81 -2.70 -9.55
N ASN A 197 -2.05 -3.61 -10.15
CA ASN A 197 -1.60 -4.85 -9.50
C ASN A 197 -0.72 -4.58 -8.28
N MET A 198 0.15 -3.57 -8.34
CA MET A 198 0.97 -3.15 -7.20
C MET A 198 0.09 -2.67 -6.04
N ILE A 199 -0.82 -1.74 -6.30
CA ILE A 199 -1.68 -1.18 -5.28
C ILE A 199 -2.61 -2.25 -4.68
N GLU A 200 -3.28 -3.05 -5.50
CA GLU A 200 -4.17 -4.12 -5.02
C GLU A 200 -3.44 -5.19 -4.21
N ARG A 201 -2.17 -5.45 -4.51
CA ARG A 201 -1.34 -6.37 -3.75
C ARG A 201 -0.94 -5.83 -2.37
N ASP A 202 -0.65 -4.52 -2.29
CA ASP A 202 0.14 -3.98 -1.18
C ASP A 202 -0.56 -2.85 -0.37
N TRP A 203 -1.78 -2.45 -0.71
CA TRP A 203 -2.49 -1.35 -0.05
C TRP A 203 -2.74 -1.54 1.46
N ASN A 204 -2.67 -2.77 1.98
CA ASN A 204 -2.83 -3.04 3.42
C ASN A 204 -1.54 -2.81 4.23
N HIS A 205 -0.40 -2.54 3.59
CA HIS A 205 0.85 -2.23 4.29
C HIS A 205 0.84 -0.80 4.83
N PRO A 206 0.81 -0.58 6.17
CA PRO A 206 0.83 0.76 6.73
C PRO A 206 2.16 1.48 6.51
N SER A 207 3.25 0.75 6.29
CA SER A 207 4.56 1.30 5.97
C SER A 207 4.61 2.05 4.64
N ILE A 208 3.78 1.65 3.65
CA ILE A 208 3.72 2.34 2.37
C ILE A 208 2.99 3.68 2.53
N ILE A 209 3.68 4.77 2.25
CA ILE A 209 3.14 6.13 2.37
C ILE A 209 3.02 6.87 1.04
N LEU A 210 3.62 6.33 -0.01
CA LEU A 210 3.68 6.96 -1.34
C LEU A 210 3.71 5.90 -2.42
N TRP A 211 2.90 6.07 -3.46
CA TRP A 211 2.91 5.24 -4.66
C TRP A 211 3.76 5.85 -5.77
N GLY A 212 4.79 5.15 -6.22
CA GLY A 212 5.62 5.51 -7.35
C GLY A 212 4.96 5.08 -8.65
N VAL A 213 4.34 6.02 -9.34
CA VAL A 213 3.55 5.75 -10.56
C VAL A 213 4.25 6.21 -11.83
N ARG A 214 5.52 6.56 -11.73
CA ARG A 214 6.37 6.99 -12.83
C ARG A 214 7.49 5.98 -13.07
N ILE A 215 7.77 5.71 -14.35
CA ILE A 215 8.97 4.96 -14.75
C ILE A 215 10.20 5.79 -14.35
N ASN A 216 11.10 5.20 -13.57
CA ASN A 216 12.27 5.89 -13.04
C ASN A 216 13.11 6.52 -14.16
N GLU A 217 13.50 7.78 -13.96
CA GLU A 217 14.37 8.55 -14.86
C GLU A 217 13.90 8.58 -16.32
N SER A 218 12.62 8.42 -16.57
CA SER A 218 12.06 8.50 -17.92
C SER A 218 11.83 9.92 -18.38
N PRO A 219 11.75 10.18 -19.69
CA PRO A 219 11.26 11.44 -20.23
C PRO A 219 9.84 11.74 -19.74
N ASP A 220 9.43 12.98 -19.82
CA ASP A 220 8.06 13.38 -19.55
C ASP A 220 7.12 12.86 -20.66
N ASN A 221 6.00 12.28 -20.22
CA ASN A 221 4.89 11.89 -21.09
C ASN A 221 3.61 12.19 -20.32
N HIS A 222 3.07 13.38 -20.55
CA HIS A 222 1.95 13.92 -19.78
C HIS A 222 0.74 12.98 -19.82
N GLU A 223 0.32 12.53 -21.00
CA GLU A 223 -0.84 11.64 -21.15
C GLU A 223 -0.67 10.33 -20.38
N PHE A 224 0.49 9.69 -20.50
CA PHE A 224 0.77 8.42 -19.84
C PHE A 224 0.77 8.58 -18.32
N TYR A 225 1.49 9.58 -17.80
CA TYR A 225 1.61 9.76 -16.34
C TYR A 225 0.33 10.30 -15.69
N LEU A 226 -0.49 11.07 -16.43
CA LEU A 226 -1.83 11.40 -15.98
C LEU A 226 -2.67 10.14 -15.76
N ARG A 227 -2.61 9.16 -16.67
CA ARG A 227 -3.34 7.90 -16.57
C ARG A 227 -2.85 7.00 -15.45
N THR A 228 -1.53 6.89 -15.23
CA THR A 228 -0.99 6.12 -14.09
C THR A 228 -1.38 6.74 -12.76
N ASN A 229 -1.33 8.06 -12.67
CA ASN A 229 -1.75 8.83 -11.49
C ASN A 229 -3.25 8.64 -11.19
N GLN A 230 -4.11 8.82 -12.20
CA GLN A 230 -5.55 8.62 -12.07
C GLN A 230 -5.90 7.18 -11.65
N MET A 231 -5.17 6.17 -12.17
CA MET A 231 -5.34 4.78 -11.75
C MET A 231 -5.04 4.62 -10.26
N ALA A 232 -3.93 5.17 -9.78
CA ALA A 232 -3.55 5.08 -8.39
C ALA A 232 -4.58 5.76 -7.46
N HIS A 233 -4.97 6.98 -7.74
CA HIS A 233 -5.95 7.71 -6.91
C HIS A 233 -7.36 7.11 -6.95
N ARG A 234 -7.75 6.48 -8.05
CA ARG A 234 -9.02 5.75 -8.13
C ARG A 234 -9.06 4.54 -7.20
N LEU A 235 -7.92 3.84 -7.06
CA LEU A 235 -7.79 2.65 -6.22
C LEU A 235 -7.56 3.02 -4.76
N ASP A 236 -6.64 3.95 -4.52
CA ASP A 236 -6.23 4.39 -3.20
C ASP A 236 -6.14 5.93 -3.12
N GLY A 237 -7.20 6.55 -2.69
CA GLY A 237 -7.24 8.00 -2.43
C GLY A 237 -6.63 8.41 -1.09
N THR A 238 -6.01 7.49 -0.34
CA THR A 238 -5.41 7.77 0.98
C THR A 238 -3.91 8.03 0.93
N ARG A 239 -3.27 7.67 -0.18
CA ARG A 239 -1.83 7.88 -0.41
C ARG A 239 -1.63 8.78 -1.61
N GLN A 240 -0.58 9.58 -1.51
CA GLN A 240 -0.13 10.41 -2.61
C GLN A 240 0.67 9.60 -3.60
N THR A 241 0.85 10.17 -4.79
CA THR A 241 1.67 9.60 -5.86
C THR A 241 2.95 10.40 -6.05
N GLY A 242 3.98 9.76 -6.55
CA GLY A 242 5.26 10.40 -6.83
C GLY A 242 6.03 9.70 -7.94
N GLY A 243 7.21 10.23 -8.24
CA GLY A 243 8.10 9.63 -9.23
C GLY A 243 9.42 10.37 -9.35
N VAL A 244 10.40 9.75 -10.00
CA VAL A 244 11.73 10.33 -10.24
C VAL A 244 11.92 10.60 -11.70
N ARG A 245 12.25 11.85 -12.03
CA ARG A 245 12.51 12.35 -13.39
C ARG A 245 13.98 12.22 -13.75
N LYS A 246 14.26 12.16 -15.06
CA LYS A 246 15.64 12.16 -15.56
C LYS A 246 16.27 13.55 -15.48
N PHE A 247 15.47 14.59 -15.76
CA PHE A 247 15.93 15.99 -15.76
C PHE A 247 15.10 16.81 -14.77
N ILE A 248 15.72 17.85 -14.20
CA ILE A 248 15.06 18.77 -13.26
C ILE A 248 14.10 19.70 -14.03
N GLU A 249 14.41 20.02 -15.29
CA GLU A 249 13.61 20.90 -16.14
C GLU A 249 12.40 20.14 -16.71
N GLY A 250 11.20 20.66 -16.49
CA GLY A 250 9.94 20.11 -17.00
C GLY A 250 8.76 20.53 -16.14
N GLU A 251 7.59 20.61 -16.75
CA GLU A 251 6.38 21.21 -16.16
C GLU A 251 5.49 20.21 -15.40
N PHE A 252 5.80 18.91 -15.41
CA PHE A 252 4.89 17.88 -14.88
C PHE A 252 5.31 17.36 -13.51
N CYS A 253 4.54 17.70 -12.51
CA CYS A 253 4.67 17.20 -11.13
C CYS A 253 3.71 16.03 -10.87
N LEU A 254 4.16 15.00 -10.15
CA LEU A 254 3.37 13.84 -9.77
C LEU A 254 3.06 13.77 -8.27
N LEU A 255 3.51 14.75 -7.50
CA LEU A 255 3.17 14.81 -6.09
C LEU A 255 1.82 15.53 -5.94
N TYR A 256 0.74 14.77 -5.88
CA TYR A 256 -0.61 15.29 -5.67
C TYR A 256 -1.08 14.98 -4.26
N THR A 257 -1.72 15.95 -3.62
CA THR A 257 -2.50 15.74 -2.40
C THR A 257 -3.92 15.26 -2.75
N SER A 258 -4.59 14.59 -1.85
CA SER A 258 -5.93 14.00 -2.09
C SER A 258 -7.01 15.01 -2.47
N ASP A 259 -6.81 16.29 -2.17
CA ASP A 259 -7.76 17.38 -2.46
C ASP A 259 -7.38 18.23 -3.68
N ALA A 260 -6.27 17.92 -4.33
CA ALA A 260 -5.77 18.69 -5.47
C ALA A 260 -6.38 18.23 -6.80
N ALA A 261 -7.70 18.22 -6.91
CA ALA A 261 -8.34 18.21 -8.23
C ALA A 261 -8.10 19.53 -9.00
N ASP A 262 -7.74 20.62 -8.30
CA ASP A 262 -7.69 21.97 -8.84
C ASP A 262 -6.34 22.70 -8.70
N ASP A 263 -5.36 22.20 -7.92
CA ASP A 263 -4.09 22.92 -7.74
C ASP A 263 -2.87 22.06 -8.11
N LEU A 264 -2.29 22.38 -9.27
CA LEU A 264 -0.97 21.95 -9.69
C LEU A 264 0.09 22.70 -8.87
N LEU A 265 0.43 22.19 -7.70
CA LEU A 265 1.57 22.67 -6.92
C LEU A 265 2.80 21.83 -7.26
N CYS A 266 3.67 22.36 -8.07
CA CYS A 266 5.03 21.88 -8.30
C CYS A 266 6.02 22.62 -7.39
#